data_2c958cd533312a5eec541e6064c360db
#
_entry.id   2c958cd533312a5eec541e6064c360db
#
_cell.length_a   1.000
_cell.length_b   1.000
_cell.length_c   1.000
_cell.angle_alpha   90.00
_cell.angle_beta   90.00
_cell.angle_gamma   90.00
#
_symmetry.space_group_name_H-M   'P 1'
#
loop_
_entity.id
_entity.type
_entity.pdbx_description
1 polymer ?
#
loop_
_entity_poly.entity_id
_entity_poly.type
_entity_poly.pdbx_seq_one_letter_code
_entity_poly.pdbx_strand_id
1 'polypeptide(L)'
;MNKRSACKINGFKYPASDNIAGRTSTVCRSMACTLLNRDACSPEEEEKWMEFFPKKKCAYCGKKATHLDHLHALIIDRKPTGYGTDPGNLVPCCADCNQPKGNMHWEIFMQSNNCNHIGDEQTDDVQEAMNKRIKNLKAFQEAMPPKFVEIDDEILAKWNTILQEFDEMLKLAQESLQEIKEQLYKTEN
;
A
#
# COMPACT_ATOMS: atom_id res chain seq x y z
N MET A 1 4.63 32.29 6.82
CA MET A 1 4.57 31.07 6.00
C MET A 1 5.15 31.36 4.64
N ASN A 2 6.45 31.06 4.43
CA ASN A 2 7.13 31.29 3.15
C ASN A 2 6.77 30.16 2.19
N LYS A 3 5.91 30.43 1.22
CA LYS A 3 5.70 29.56 0.06
C LYS A 3 7.00 29.54 -0.74
N ARG A 4 7.88 28.57 -0.50
CA ARG A 4 8.98 28.28 -1.41
C ARG A 4 8.36 27.92 -2.75
N SER A 5 8.52 28.80 -3.74
CA SER A 5 8.19 28.49 -5.13
C SER A 5 8.93 27.19 -5.48
N ALA A 6 8.21 26.20 -6.01
CA ALA A 6 8.80 24.93 -6.41
C ALA A 6 9.90 25.21 -7.43
N CYS A 7 11.15 25.15 -7.00
CA CYS A 7 12.30 25.28 -7.87
C CYS A 7 12.27 24.17 -8.92
N LYS A 8 12.50 24.50 -10.18
CA LYS A 8 12.54 23.54 -11.29
C LYS A 8 13.91 23.56 -11.93
N ILE A 9 14.47 22.39 -12.20
CA ILE A 9 15.65 22.25 -13.05
C ILE A 9 15.18 21.66 -14.38
N ASN A 10 15.32 22.40 -15.45
CA ASN A 10 14.96 21.98 -16.81
C ASN A 10 13.53 21.41 -16.91
N GLY A 11 12.55 22.05 -16.23
CA GLY A 11 11.15 21.62 -16.20
C GLY A 11 10.79 20.53 -15.18
N PHE A 12 11.78 19.86 -14.59
CA PHE A 12 11.58 18.88 -13.55
C PHE A 12 11.42 19.56 -12.18
N LYS A 13 10.47 19.07 -11.38
CA LYS A 13 10.34 19.54 -9.99
C LYS A 13 11.58 19.14 -9.20
N TYR A 14 12.13 20.10 -8.46
CA TYR A 14 13.17 19.79 -7.49
C TYR A 14 12.62 18.83 -6.42
N PRO A 15 13.37 17.80 -6.00
CA PRO A 15 12.91 16.93 -4.92
C PRO A 15 12.55 17.75 -3.69
N ALA A 16 11.38 17.51 -3.12
CA ALA A 16 11.03 18.11 -1.85
C ALA A 16 12.02 17.62 -0.77
N SER A 17 12.39 18.51 0.17
CA SER A 17 13.14 18.07 1.34
C SER A 17 12.33 17.02 2.09
N ASP A 18 12.91 15.85 2.32
CA ASP A 18 12.27 14.79 3.08
C ASP A 18 11.96 15.26 4.50
N ASN A 19 10.72 15.06 4.91
CA ASN A 19 10.29 15.26 6.29
C ASN A 19 10.23 13.88 6.96
N ILE A 20 11.17 13.58 7.86
CA ILE A 20 11.20 12.28 8.55
C ILE A 20 10.03 12.11 9.51
N ALA A 21 9.52 13.18 10.13
CA ALA A 21 8.33 13.13 10.97
C ALA A 21 7.08 12.68 10.18
N GLY A 22 7.07 12.81 8.85
CA GLY A 22 6.00 12.33 7.97
C GLY A 22 6.10 10.83 7.62
N ARG A 23 7.10 10.09 8.10
CA ARG A 23 7.31 8.67 7.77
C ARG A 23 6.45 7.69 8.58
N THR A 24 5.50 8.19 9.35
CA THR A 24 4.60 7.38 10.19
C THR A 24 3.86 6.28 9.42
N SER A 25 3.46 6.53 8.18
CA SER A 25 2.80 5.51 7.34
C SER A 25 3.71 4.30 7.07
N THR A 26 5.00 4.52 6.90
CA THR A 26 6.00 3.46 6.73
C THR A 26 6.16 2.67 8.03
N VAL A 27 6.22 3.37 9.17
CA VAL A 27 6.28 2.74 10.50
C VAL A 27 5.05 1.88 10.75
N CYS A 28 3.83 2.41 10.55
CA CYS A 28 2.58 1.66 10.69
C CYS A 28 2.57 0.38 9.84
N ARG A 29 3.01 0.48 8.59
CA ARG A 29 3.07 -0.69 7.71
C ARG A 29 4.06 -1.74 8.22
N SER A 30 5.25 -1.31 8.66
CA SER A 30 6.25 -2.21 9.23
C SER A 30 5.75 -2.89 10.50
N MET A 31 5.09 -2.15 11.39
CA MET A 31 4.45 -2.69 12.59
C MET A 31 3.39 -3.73 12.24
N ALA A 32 2.49 -3.44 11.29
CA ALA A 32 1.46 -4.38 10.86
C ALA A 32 2.06 -5.65 10.25
N CYS A 33 3.10 -5.53 9.42
CA CYS A 33 3.81 -6.67 8.89
C CYS A 33 4.44 -7.51 10.01
N THR A 34 5.03 -6.88 11.03
CA THR A 34 5.60 -7.60 12.17
C THR A 34 4.54 -8.31 13.00
N LEU A 35 3.40 -7.68 13.21
CA LEU A 35 2.30 -8.22 14.02
C LEU A 35 1.52 -9.33 13.29
N LEU A 36 1.27 -9.16 12.00
CA LEU A 36 0.30 -9.94 11.24
C LEU A 36 0.93 -10.84 10.17
N ASN A 37 2.24 -10.70 9.89
CA ASN A 37 2.90 -11.63 9.00
C ASN A 37 2.97 -13.01 9.63
N ARG A 38 2.59 -13.99 8.82
CA ARG A 38 2.64 -15.40 9.16
C ARG A 38 3.71 -16.09 8.34
N ASP A 39 3.82 -17.38 8.55
CA ASP A 39 4.81 -18.23 7.90
C ASP A 39 4.82 -18.08 6.38
N ALA A 40 5.94 -18.44 5.79
CA ALA A 40 6.11 -18.44 4.35
C ALA A 40 4.98 -19.22 3.66
N CYS A 41 4.64 -18.83 2.44
CA CYS A 41 3.70 -19.52 1.57
C CYS A 41 4.12 -20.99 1.42
N SER A 42 3.22 -21.93 1.69
CA SER A 42 3.48 -23.34 1.45
C SER A 42 3.44 -23.65 -0.06
N PRO A 43 4.09 -24.75 -0.51
CA PRO A 43 4.00 -25.17 -1.91
C PRO A 43 2.56 -25.39 -2.38
N GLU A 44 1.70 -25.92 -1.53
CA GLU A 44 0.28 -26.17 -1.82
C GLU A 44 -0.50 -24.85 -1.95
N GLU A 45 -0.19 -23.85 -1.10
CA GLU A 45 -0.77 -22.53 -1.20
C GLU A 45 -0.31 -21.83 -2.48
N GLU A 46 0.98 -21.96 -2.86
CA GLU A 46 1.51 -21.40 -4.09
C GLU A 46 0.87 -22.03 -5.33
N GLU A 47 0.74 -23.37 -5.36
CA GLU A 47 0.07 -24.09 -6.46
C GLU A 47 -1.36 -23.60 -6.64
N LYS A 48 -2.13 -23.55 -5.56
CA LYS A 48 -3.50 -23.08 -5.56
C LYS A 48 -3.63 -21.62 -5.97
N TRP A 49 -2.70 -20.76 -5.54
CA TRP A 49 -2.63 -19.36 -5.97
C TRP A 49 -2.38 -19.24 -7.48
N MET A 50 -1.50 -20.09 -8.02
CA MET A 50 -1.17 -20.13 -9.45
C MET A 50 -2.33 -20.58 -10.33
N GLU A 51 -3.31 -21.33 -9.82
CA GLU A 51 -4.54 -21.65 -10.55
C GLU A 51 -5.33 -20.40 -10.92
N PHE A 52 -5.39 -19.39 -10.03
CA PHE A 52 -6.10 -18.13 -10.25
C PHE A 52 -5.27 -17.13 -11.04
N PHE A 53 -3.95 -17.17 -10.89
CA PHE A 53 -3.03 -16.21 -11.50
C PHE A 53 -1.88 -16.89 -12.28
N PRO A 54 -2.20 -17.76 -13.27
CA PRO A 54 -1.20 -18.55 -13.99
C PRO A 54 -0.26 -17.72 -14.86
N LYS A 55 -0.64 -16.47 -15.14
CA LYS A 55 0.15 -15.52 -15.92
C LYS A 55 0.40 -14.30 -15.06
N LYS A 56 1.59 -13.72 -15.13
CA LYS A 56 1.94 -12.48 -14.41
C LYS A 56 1.16 -11.26 -14.95
N LYS A 57 -0.17 -11.32 -14.85
CA LYS A 57 -1.10 -10.26 -15.24
C LYS A 57 -1.72 -9.62 -14.00
N CYS A 58 -1.88 -8.31 -14.05
CA CYS A 58 -2.56 -7.54 -13.02
C CYS A 58 -3.99 -8.06 -12.83
N ALA A 59 -4.34 -8.42 -11.61
CA ALA A 59 -5.67 -8.93 -11.26
C ALA A 59 -6.78 -7.89 -11.53
N TYR A 60 -6.44 -6.60 -11.51
CA TYR A 60 -7.40 -5.51 -11.71
C TYR A 60 -7.60 -5.13 -13.17
N CYS A 61 -6.53 -4.92 -13.93
CA CYS A 61 -6.61 -4.40 -15.30
C CYS A 61 -6.14 -5.36 -16.39
N GLY A 62 -5.55 -6.50 -16.06
CA GLY A 62 -5.05 -7.48 -17.02
C GLY A 62 -3.73 -7.14 -17.69
N LYS A 63 -3.15 -5.95 -17.49
CA LYS A 63 -1.79 -5.60 -17.95
C LYS A 63 -0.73 -6.42 -17.24
N LYS A 64 0.53 -6.31 -17.66
CA LYS A 64 1.65 -6.99 -16.99
C LYS A 64 1.73 -6.57 -15.52
N ALA A 65 1.72 -7.52 -14.61
CA ALA A 65 1.95 -7.28 -13.19
C ALA A 65 3.45 -7.12 -12.89
N THR A 66 3.77 -6.22 -11.97
CA THR A 66 5.15 -5.93 -11.52
C THR A 66 5.28 -5.99 -10.00
N HIS A 67 4.16 -6.07 -9.28
CA HIS A 67 4.07 -6.06 -7.82
C HIS A 67 3.05 -7.08 -7.34
N LEU A 68 3.05 -7.34 -6.05
CA LEU A 68 1.91 -7.93 -5.32
C LEU A 68 1.21 -6.81 -4.56
N ASP A 69 -0.11 -6.84 -4.56
CA ASP A 69 -0.96 -5.93 -3.80
C ASP A 69 -1.79 -6.72 -2.79
N HIS A 70 -2.13 -6.07 -1.68
CA HIS A 70 -3.03 -6.63 -0.69
C HIS A 70 -4.49 -6.34 -1.07
N LEU A 71 -5.31 -7.37 -1.23
CA LEU A 71 -6.76 -7.21 -1.47
C LEU A 71 -7.42 -6.41 -0.35
N HIS A 72 -7.13 -6.79 0.88
CA HIS A 72 -7.51 -6.06 2.09
C HIS A 72 -6.30 -5.30 2.62
N ALA A 73 -6.46 -4.01 2.84
CA ALA A 73 -5.40 -3.16 3.35
C ALA A 73 -4.90 -3.65 4.72
N LEU A 74 -3.60 -3.57 4.96
CA LEU A 74 -3.01 -3.91 6.26
C LEU A 74 -3.31 -2.85 7.33
N ILE A 75 -3.42 -1.60 6.89
CA ILE A 75 -3.59 -0.41 7.73
C ILE A 75 -4.69 0.46 7.14
N ILE A 76 -5.62 0.89 7.97
CA ILE A 76 -6.60 1.96 7.68
C ILE A 76 -6.55 2.94 8.85
N ASP A 77 -6.45 4.23 8.56
CA ASP A 77 -6.39 5.30 9.55
C ASP A 77 -5.34 5.07 10.65
N ARG A 78 -4.16 4.61 10.23
CA ARG A 78 -3.03 4.28 11.11
C ARG A 78 -3.26 3.09 12.06
N LYS A 79 -4.34 2.34 11.90
CA LYS A 79 -4.68 1.17 12.72
C LYS A 79 -4.53 -0.11 11.91
N PRO A 80 -4.08 -1.21 12.53
CA PRO A 80 -4.05 -2.51 11.87
C PRO A 80 -5.46 -2.99 11.60
N THR A 81 -5.67 -3.60 10.43
CA THR A 81 -7.00 -4.08 10.03
C THR A 81 -7.28 -5.52 10.47
N GLY A 82 -6.25 -6.24 10.92
CA GLY A 82 -6.33 -7.68 11.18
C GLY A 82 -5.94 -8.56 10.00
N TYR A 83 -5.86 -8.01 8.80
CA TYR A 83 -5.33 -8.70 7.63
C TYR A 83 -3.81 -8.59 7.56
N GLY A 84 -3.13 -9.70 7.23
CA GLY A 84 -1.68 -9.77 7.07
C GLY A 84 -1.23 -9.98 5.63
N THR A 85 0.07 -10.19 5.48
CA THR A 85 0.69 -10.59 4.22
C THR A 85 0.66 -12.12 4.14
N ASP A 86 -0.40 -12.67 3.58
CA ASP A 86 -0.58 -14.09 3.33
C ASP A 86 -1.06 -14.32 1.88
N PRO A 87 -0.89 -15.54 1.33
CA PRO A 87 -1.26 -15.80 -0.07
C PRO A 87 -2.69 -15.45 -0.42
N GLY A 88 -3.65 -15.63 0.50
CA GLY A 88 -5.06 -15.30 0.30
C GLY A 88 -5.35 -13.81 0.24
N ASN A 89 -4.44 -12.99 0.77
CA ASN A 89 -4.54 -11.52 0.71
C ASN A 89 -3.67 -10.89 -0.40
N LEU A 90 -2.92 -11.68 -1.16
CA LEU A 90 -1.99 -11.16 -2.17
C LEU A 90 -2.47 -11.46 -3.58
N VAL A 91 -2.46 -10.45 -4.44
CA VAL A 91 -2.77 -10.58 -5.87
C VAL A 91 -1.73 -9.88 -6.73
N PRO A 92 -1.46 -10.38 -7.96
CA PRO A 92 -0.53 -9.72 -8.86
C PRO A 92 -1.13 -8.39 -9.33
N CYS A 93 -0.32 -7.33 -9.30
CA CYS A 93 -0.76 -5.97 -9.62
C CYS A 93 0.28 -5.20 -10.45
N CYS A 94 -0.16 -4.28 -11.30
CA CYS A 94 0.72 -3.29 -11.92
C CYS A 94 0.80 -2.03 -11.05
N ALA A 95 1.87 -1.25 -11.22
CA ALA A 95 2.07 -0.02 -10.45
C ALA A 95 0.91 0.98 -10.61
N ASP A 96 0.37 1.09 -11.83
CA ASP A 96 -0.72 2.01 -12.18
C ASP A 96 -2.05 1.67 -11.48
N CYS A 97 -2.28 0.41 -11.10
CA CYS A 97 -3.42 0.01 -10.27
C CYS A 97 -3.11 0.08 -8.78
N ASN A 98 -1.91 -0.36 -8.38
CA ASN A 98 -1.51 -0.42 -6.98
C ASN A 98 -1.53 0.96 -6.32
N GLN A 99 -0.98 1.97 -7.00
CA GLN A 99 -0.89 3.31 -6.46
C GLN A 99 -2.26 3.98 -6.21
N PRO A 100 -3.20 4.04 -7.18
CA PRO A 100 -4.51 4.65 -6.93
C PRO A 100 -5.43 3.79 -6.06
N LYS A 101 -5.25 2.46 -6.02
CA LYS A 101 -6.00 1.62 -5.10
C LYS A 101 -5.66 1.94 -3.64
N GLY A 102 -4.38 2.04 -3.30
CA GLY A 102 -3.95 2.33 -1.93
C GLY A 102 -4.66 1.42 -0.92
N ASN A 103 -5.35 2.00 0.06
CA ASN A 103 -6.10 1.28 1.09
C ASN A 103 -7.57 0.99 0.72
N MET A 104 -8.00 1.34 -0.50
CA MET A 104 -9.37 1.12 -0.94
C MET A 104 -9.67 -0.39 -1.03
N HIS A 105 -10.89 -0.77 -0.64
CA HIS A 105 -11.36 -2.13 -0.87
C HIS A 105 -11.36 -2.43 -2.38
N TRP A 106 -10.88 -3.61 -2.76
CA TRP A 106 -10.64 -3.93 -4.17
C TRP A 106 -11.90 -3.87 -5.06
N GLU A 107 -13.09 -4.26 -4.54
CA GLU A 107 -14.33 -4.16 -5.30
C GLU A 107 -14.70 -2.70 -5.58
N ILE A 108 -14.57 -1.83 -4.58
CA ILE A 108 -14.81 -0.38 -4.71
C ILE A 108 -13.82 0.21 -5.72
N PHE A 109 -12.54 -0.18 -5.62
CA PHE A 109 -11.52 0.25 -6.56
C PHE A 109 -11.84 -0.15 -7.99
N MET A 110 -12.22 -1.41 -8.24
CA MET A 110 -12.56 -1.88 -9.59
C MET A 110 -13.80 -1.23 -10.19
N GLN A 111 -14.73 -0.77 -9.36
CA GLN A 111 -15.93 -0.05 -9.79
C GLN A 111 -15.72 1.47 -9.90
N SER A 112 -14.60 1.98 -9.40
CA SER A 112 -14.27 3.40 -9.43
C SER A 112 -13.63 3.82 -10.76
N ASN A 113 -13.75 5.10 -11.08
CA ASN A 113 -13.03 5.71 -12.20
C ASN A 113 -11.49 5.71 -12.00
N ASN A 114 -11.01 5.36 -10.80
CA ASN A 114 -9.58 5.26 -10.50
C ASN A 114 -8.97 3.96 -11.05
N CYS A 115 -9.80 2.93 -11.31
CA CYS A 115 -9.40 1.75 -12.06
C CYS A 115 -9.46 2.05 -13.57
N ASN A 116 -8.70 3.05 -14.01
CA ASN A 116 -8.68 3.57 -15.39
C ASN A 116 -8.07 2.63 -16.45
N HIS A 117 -7.95 1.36 -16.14
CA HIS A 117 -7.29 0.43 -17.03
C HIS A 117 -8.25 -0.51 -17.74
N ILE A 118 -9.33 0.02 -17.99
CA ILE A 118 -10.09 -0.23 -19.16
C ILE A 118 -9.15 0.25 -20.27
N GLY A 119 -8.49 -0.67 -20.95
CA GLY A 119 -7.55 -0.35 -22.00
C GLY A 119 -8.09 0.73 -22.93
N ASP A 120 -7.28 1.35 -23.77
CA ASP A 120 -7.64 2.49 -24.62
C ASP A 120 -8.89 2.28 -25.53
N GLU A 121 -9.60 1.17 -25.36
CA GLU A 121 -10.81 0.79 -26.09
C GLU A 121 -11.99 0.75 -25.12
N GLN A 122 -12.86 1.76 -25.21
CA GLN A 122 -14.21 1.76 -24.65
C GLN A 122 -15.12 0.87 -25.53
N THR A 123 -14.91 -0.43 -25.48
CA THR A 123 -15.74 -1.42 -26.17
C THR A 123 -16.47 -2.29 -25.16
N ASP A 124 -17.57 -2.91 -25.56
CA ASP A 124 -18.32 -3.86 -24.71
C ASP A 124 -17.42 -4.96 -24.16
N ASP A 125 -16.37 -5.35 -24.88
CA ASP A 125 -15.34 -6.32 -24.49
C ASP A 125 -14.57 -5.92 -23.23
N VAL A 126 -14.44 -4.63 -22.95
CA VAL A 126 -13.71 -4.12 -21.76
C VAL A 126 -14.52 -4.37 -20.50
N GLN A 127 -15.81 -4.10 -20.55
CA GLN A 127 -16.71 -4.33 -19.42
C GLN A 127 -16.81 -5.83 -19.11
N GLU A 128 -16.91 -6.67 -20.16
CA GLU A 128 -16.90 -8.11 -20.00
C GLU A 128 -15.58 -8.61 -19.39
N ALA A 129 -14.45 -8.12 -19.86
CA ALA A 129 -13.14 -8.46 -19.31
C ALA A 129 -12.99 -8.01 -17.85
N MET A 130 -13.55 -6.86 -17.46
CA MET A 130 -13.59 -6.40 -16.08
C MET A 130 -14.47 -7.32 -15.22
N ASN A 131 -15.67 -7.63 -15.66
CA ASN A 131 -16.58 -8.52 -14.97
C ASN A 131 -15.97 -9.92 -14.75
N LYS A 132 -15.24 -10.43 -15.74
CA LYS A 132 -14.51 -11.69 -15.63
C LYS A 132 -13.41 -11.62 -14.54
N ARG A 133 -12.68 -10.51 -14.44
CA ARG A 133 -11.65 -10.31 -13.40
C ARG A 133 -12.30 -10.20 -12.02
N ILE A 134 -13.41 -9.47 -11.89
CA ILE A 134 -14.16 -9.40 -10.62
C ILE A 134 -14.62 -10.80 -10.19
N LYS A 135 -15.17 -11.58 -11.12
CA LYS A 135 -15.59 -12.96 -10.86
C LYS A 135 -14.41 -13.84 -10.42
N ASN A 136 -13.27 -13.70 -11.07
CA ASN A 136 -12.05 -14.44 -10.69
C ASN A 136 -11.55 -14.06 -9.29
N LEU A 137 -11.57 -12.77 -8.93
CA LEU A 137 -11.16 -12.31 -7.59
C LEU A 137 -12.13 -12.81 -6.51
N LYS A 138 -13.44 -12.85 -6.77
CA LYS A 138 -14.42 -13.43 -5.84
C LYS A 138 -14.17 -14.92 -5.64
N ALA A 139 -14.00 -15.67 -6.72
CA ALA A 139 -13.69 -17.10 -6.65
C ALA A 139 -12.34 -17.36 -5.94
N PHE A 140 -11.35 -16.49 -6.16
CA PHE A 140 -10.07 -16.55 -5.44
C PHE A 140 -10.26 -16.37 -3.93
N GLN A 141 -11.00 -15.36 -3.48
CA GLN A 141 -11.26 -15.13 -2.06
C GLN A 141 -12.06 -16.27 -1.41
N GLU A 142 -12.99 -16.89 -2.14
CA GLU A 142 -13.72 -18.07 -1.66
C GLU A 142 -12.81 -19.30 -1.51
N ALA A 143 -11.92 -19.52 -2.47
CA ALA A 143 -11.01 -20.66 -2.50
C ALA A 143 -9.81 -20.49 -1.54
N MET A 144 -9.31 -19.25 -1.42
CA MET A 144 -8.18 -18.89 -0.58
C MET A 144 -8.56 -17.66 0.27
N PRO A 145 -9.39 -17.82 1.30
CA PRO A 145 -9.78 -16.70 2.14
C PRO A 145 -8.54 -16.15 2.86
N PRO A 146 -8.38 -14.80 2.88
CA PRO A 146 -7.29 -14.17 3.62
C PRO A 146 -7.40 -14.50 5.10
N LYS A 147 -6.25 -14.74 5.73
CA LYS A 147 -6.18 -14.97 7.17
C LYS A 147 -6.50 -13.67 7.89
N PHE A 148 -7.45 -13.73 8.80
CA PHE A 148 -7.88 -12.59 9.61
C PHE A 148 -7.57 -12.85 11.08
N VAL A 149 -7.08 -11.84 11.77
CA VAL A 149 -6.86 -11.82 13.22
C VAL A 149 -7.68 -10.66 13.79
N GLU A 150 -8.53 -10.98 14.75
CA GLU A 150 -9.26 -9.95 15.47
C GLU A 150 -8.29 -9.08 16.28
N ILE A 151 -8.40 -7.77 16.12
CA ILE A 151 -7.63 -6.78 16.85
C ILE A 151 -8.53 -6.21 17.93
N ASP A 152 -8.37 -6.72 19.15
CA ASP A 152 -9.12 -6.27 20.31
C ASP A 152 -8.63 -4.90 20.82
N ASP A 153 -9.37 -4.34 21.78
CA ASP A 153 -9.06 -3.02 22.36
C ASP A 153 -7.71 -3.02 23.09
N GLU A 154 -7.28 -4.13 23.68
CA GLU A 154 -6.00 -4.22 24.38
C GLU A 154 -4.84 -4.18 23.40
N ILE A 155 -4.93 -4.94 22.31
CA ILE A 155 -3.94 -4.91 21.22
C ILE A 155 -3.89 -3.52 20.59
N LEU A 156 -5.04 -2.92 20.35
CA LEU A 156 -5.12 -1.58 19.76
C LEU A 156 -4.55 -0.51 20.69
N ALA A 157 -4.76 -0.62 22.00
CA ALA A 157 -4.15 0.29 22.98
C ALA A 157 -2.61 0.19 22.96
N LYS A 158 -2.06 -1.03 22.97
CA LYS A 158 -0.60 -1.26 22.86
C LYS A 158 -0.05 -0.72 21.54
N TRP A 159 -0.75 -0.97 20.44
CA TRP A 159 -0.40 -0.43 19.13
C TRP A 159 -0.30 1.10 19.15
N ASN A 160 -1.31 1.78 19.70
CA ASN A 160 -1.34 3.23 19.76
C ASN A 160 -0.21 3.79 20.63
N THR A 161 0.13 3.12 21.75
CA THR A 161 1.26 3.51 22.60
C THR A 161 2.58 3.45 21.82
N ILE A 162 2.86 2.33 21.16
CA ILE A 162 4.08 2.16 20.35
C ILE A 162 4.13 3.22 19.24
N LEU A 163 3.01 3.46 18.58
CA LEU A 163 2.93 4.44 17.49
C LEU A 163 3.18 5.86 17.97
N GLN A 164 2.67 6.22 19.14
CA GLN A 164 2.92 7.52 19.77
C GLN A 164 4.41 7.69 20.10
N GLU A 165 5.06 6.68 20.68
CA GLU A 165 6.49 6.72 20.96
C GLU A 165 7.32 6.93 19.68
N PHE A 166 6.96 6.27 18.58
CA PHE A 166 7.59 6.49 17.27
C PHE A 166 7.36 7.92 16.75
N ASP A 167 6.15 8.44 16.86
CA ASP A 167 5.84 9.80 16.41
C ASP A 167 6.67 10.84 17.18
N GLU A 168 6.80 10.68 18.48
CA GLU A 168 7.62 11.55 19.32
C GLU A 168 9.10 11.45 18.96
N MET A 169 9.63 10.23 18.77
CA MET A 169 11.01 10.01 18.33
C MET A 169 11.30 10.64 16.97
N LEU A 170 10.41 10.46 15.98
CA LEU A 170 10.56 11.04 14.65
C LEU A 170 10.51 12.57 14.70
N LYS A 171 9.69 13.14 15.58
CA LYS A 171 9.61 14.59 15.78
C LYS A 171 10.92 15.14 16.37
N LEU A 172 11.44 14.53 17.44
CA LEU A 172 12.73 14.92 18.04
C LEU A 172 13.87 14.82 17.03
N ALA A 173 13.91 13.73 16.25
CA ALA A 173 14.92 13.58 15.19
C ALA A 173 14.80 14.66 14.11
N GLN A 174 13.59 15.06 13.73
CA GLN A 174 13.37 16.15 12.78
C GLN A 174 13.86 17.49 13.33
N GLU A 175 13.60 17.79 14.61
CA GLU A 175 14.07 19.00 15.30
C GLU A 175 15.59 19.06 15.34
N SER A 176 16.25 17.96 15.74
CA SER A 176 17.72 17.87 15.77
C SER A 176 18.36 18.06 14.40
N LEU A 177 17.76 17.49 13.36
CA LEU A 177 18.24 17.71 11.98
C LEU A 177 18.06 19.15 11.51
N GLN A 178 17.02 19.84 11.97
CA GLN A 178 16.83 21.24 11.67
C GLN A 178 17.91 22.11 12.34
N GLU A 179 18.27 21.82 13.60
CA GLU A 179 19.35 22.50 14.30
C GLU A 179 20.70 22.30 13.62
N ILE A 180 21.03 21.06 13.23
CA ILE A 180 22.25 20.76 12.47
C ILE A 180 22.27 21.53 11.14
N LYS A 181 21.14 21.57 10.44
CA LYS A 181 21.02 22.33 9.20
C LYS A 181 21.30 23.82 9.40
N GLU A 182 20.76 24.41 10.46
CA GLU A 182 21.00 25.81 10.79
C GLU A 182 22.46 26.09 11.11
N GLN A 183 23.16 25.17 11.79
CA GLN A 183 24.60 25.29 12.04
C GLN A 183 25.41 25.22 10.75
N LEU A 184 25.09 24.28 9.84
CA LEU A 184 25.80 24.09 8.58
C LEU A 184 25.71 25.33 7.66
N TYR A 185 24.57 26.01 7.67
CA TYR A 185 24.34 27.17 6.78
C TYR A 185 24.52 28.56 7.44
N LYS A 186 24.82 28.60 8.77
CA LYS A 186 25.23 29.85 9.44
C LYS A 186 26.66 30.31 9.10
N THR A 187 27.48 29.40 8.60
CA THR A 187 28.89 29.68 8.25
C THR A 187 29.06 30.27 6.85
N GLU A 188 27.99 30.45 6.09
CA GLU A 188 28.02 31.01 4.71
C GLU A 188 27.60 32.48 4.64
N ASN A 189 27.39 33.17 5.77
CA ASN A 189 27.17 34.60 5.90
C ASN A 189 28.26 35.20 6.82
#